data_4c4ae767d5785ddc69e75598275583ef
#
_entry.id   4c4ae767d5785ddc69e75598275583ef
#
_cell.length_a   1.000
_cell.length_b   1.000
_cell.length_c   1.000
_cell.angle_alpha   90.00
_cell.angle_beta   90.00
_cell.angle_gamma   90.00
#
_symmetry.space_group_name_H-M   'P 1'
#
loop_
_entity.id
_entity.type
_entity.pdbx_description
1 polymer ?
#
loop_
_entity_poly.entity_id
_entity_poly.type
_entity_poly.pdbx_seq_one_letter_code
_entity_poly.pdbx_strand_id
1 'polypeptide(L)'
;MTQFTPYWWQNQPQYRNTEVPPTKADCVVVGAGFTGLSAALTLAQAGRDVVVLDSQAIGFGASTRNGGMLGSGHKVSVADAKKYYGSDIAAQLHCEANGSLDFTKSLIIDHKINCDLQASGRLRTAWTPQDYSAMAQANRSLQKIEPFAARMIKPNAMTEHINTPLYF
;
A
#
# COMPACT_ATOMS: atom_id res chain seq x y z
N MET A 1 -4.29 -5.35 -30.02
CA MET A 1 -5.34 -4.35 -29.63
C MET A 1 -5.05 -3.90 -28.22
N THR A 2 -5.08 -2.60 -27.98
CA THR A 2 -4.96 -2.04 -26.63
C THR A 2 -6.25 -2.31 -25.86
N GLN A 3 -6.17 -2.97 -24.71
CA GLN A 3 -7.30 -3.20 -23.84
C GLN A 3 -7.41 -2.03 -22.85
N PHE A 4 -8.59 -1.46 -22.69
CA PHE A 4 -8.89 -0.38 -21.73
C PHE A 4 -9.50 -0.90 -20.42
N THR A 5 -9.59 -2.22 -20.28
CA THR A 5 -10.08 -2.89 -19.07
C THR A 5 -8.95 -2.98 -18.06
N PRO A 6 -9.16 -2.63 -16.79
CA PRO A 6 -8.16 -2.83 -15.76
C PRO A 6 -7.71 -4.29 -15.67
N TYR A 7 -6.41 -4.50 -15.43
CA TYR A 7 -5.83 -5.84 -15.30
C TYR A 7 -6.60 -6.71 -14.29
N TRP A 8 -6.94 -6.15 -13.16
CA TRP A 8 -7.62 -6.85 -12.06
C TRP A 8 -9.03 -7.36 -12.40
N TRP A 9 -9.62 -6.87 -13.48
CA TRP A 9 -10.93 -7.34 -13.95
C TRP A 9 -10.87 -8.49 -14.95
N GLN A 10 -9.68 -8.87 -15.41
CA GLN A 10 -9.54 -9.90 -16.44
C GLN A 10 -9.96 -11.28 -15.93
N ASN A 11 -9.67 -11.59 -14.67
CA ASN A 11 -9.91 -12.90 -14.06
C ASN A 11 -11.00 -12.88 -12.97
N GLN A 12 -11.55 -11.71 -12.66
CA GLN A 12 -12.59 -11.54 -11.65
C GLN A 12 -13.77 -10.77 -12.24
N PRO A 13 -14.98 -11.35 -12.24
CA PRO A 13 -16.14 -10.61 -12.69
C PRO A 13 -16.39 -9.41 -11.79
N GLN A 14 -16.77 -8.29 -12.40
CA GLN A 14 -17.21 -7.13 -11.63
C GLN A 14 -18.48 -7.46 -10.86
N TYR A 15 -18.41 -7.39 -9.55
CA TYR A 15 -19.60 -7.54 -8.72
C TYR A 15 -20.39 -6.22 -8.74
N ARG A 16 -21.66 -6.35 -9.08
CA ARG A 16 -22.62 -5.25 -9.03
C ARG A 16 -23.90 -5.77 -8.41
N ASN A 17 -24.23 -5.30 -7.22
CA ASN A 17 -25.53 -5.52 -6.61
C ASN A 17 -26.49 -4.41 -7.07
N THR A 18 -27.64 -4.81 -7.58
CA THR A 18 -28.70 -3.89 -8.03
C THR A 18 -29.93 -3.94 -7.12
N GLU A 19 -29.83 -4.58 -5.96
CA GLU A 19 -30.89 -4.59 -4.98
C GLU A 19 -31.16 -3.19 -4.44
N VAL A 20 -32.42 -2.93 -4.12
CA VAL A 20 -32.81 -1.69 -3.47
C VAL A 20 -32.22 -1.67 -2.06
N PRO A 21 -31.46 -0.65 -1.70
CA PRO A 21 -30.88 -0.57 -0.36
C PRO A 21 -31.98 -0.48 0.72
N PRO A 22 -31.71 -0.96 1.93
CA PRO A 22 -32.65 -0.86 3.04
C PRO A 22 -32.95 0.62 3.33
N THR A 23 -34.15 0.90 3.86
CA THR A 23 -34.59 2.26 4.18
C THR A 23 -33.96 2.82 5.45
N LYS A 24 -33.28 1.97 6.25
CA LYS A 24 -32.61 2.34 7.50
C LYS A 24 -31.31 1.55 7.62
N ALA A 25 -30.28 2.16 8.14
CA ALA A 25 -29.03 1.56 8.57
C ALA A 25 -28.41 2.42 9.66
N ASP A 26 -27.50 1.84 10.48
CA ASP A 26 -26.74 2.61 11.46
C ASP A 26 -25.72 3.51 10.77
N CYS A 27 -25.10 2.98 9.71
CA CYS A 27 -24.06 3.68 8.94
C CYS A 27 -24.25 3.48 7.45
N VAL A 28 -24.05 4.54 6.70
CA VAL A 28 -23.98 4.50 5.23
C VAL A 28 -22.60 4.93 4.79
N VAL A 29 -21.93 4.06 4.03
CA VAL A 29 -20.62 4.35 3.42
C VAL A 29 -20.81 4.58 1.94
N VAL A 30 -20.37 5.74 1.44
CA VAL A 30 -20.45 6.10 0.04
C VAL A 30 -19.11 5.83 -0.64
N GLY A 31 -19.12 4.91 -1.60
CA GLY A 31 -17.96 4.43 -2.34
C GLY A 31 -17.49 3.05 -1.90
N ALA A 32 -17.45 2.10 -2.84
CA ALA A 32 -17.01 0.71 -2.63
C ALA A 32 -15.56 0.49 -3.12
N GLY A 33 -14.68 1.45 -2.90
CA GLY A 33 -13.23 1.30 -3.05
C GLY A 33 -12.56 0.79 -1.76
N PHE A 34 -11.23 0.67 -1.73
CA PHE A 34 -10.49 0.17 -0.56
C PHE A 34 -10.86 0.92 0.73
N THR A 35 -10.91 2.24 0.69
CA THR A 35 -11.22 3.06 1.88
C THR A 35 -12.62 2.77 2.40
N GLY A 36 -13.63 2.81 1.51
CA GLY A 36 -15.02 2.58 1.91
C GLY A 36 -15.26 1.15 2.41
N LEU A 37 -14.72 0.15 1.73
CA LEU A 37 -14.86 -1.25 2.16
C LEU A 37 -14.13 -1.52 3.48
N SER A 38 -12.96 -0.93 3.71
CA SER A 38 -12.24 -1.05 4.97
C SER A 38 -13.02 -0.41 6.12
N ALA A 39 -13.58 0.78 5.92
CA ALA A 39 -14.43 1.44 6.90
C ALA A 39 -15.69 0.62 7.20
N ALA A 40 -16.37 0.13 6.16
CA ALA A 40 -17.58 -0.69 6.30
C ALA A 40 -17.30 -1.99 7.06
N LEU A 41 -16.19 -2.66 6.76
CA LEU A 41 -15.77 -3.87 7.44
C LEU A 41 -15.54 -3.62 8.94
N THR A 42 -14.81 -2.57 9.27
CA THR A 42 -14.54 -2.18 10.66
C THR A 42 -15.82 -1.88 11.44
N LEU A 43 -16.75 -1.15 10.83
CA LEU A 43 -18.04 -0.82 11.43
C LEU A 43 -18.92 -2.07 11.63
N ALA A 44 -18.97 -2.96 10.63
CA ALA A 44 -19.73 -4.19 10.69
C ALA A 44 -19.16 -5.14 11.78
N GLN A 45 -17.83 -5.26 11.89
CA GLN A 45 -17.18 -6.00 12.96
C GLN A 45 -17.48 -5.43 14.36
N ALA A 46 -17.72 -4.13 14.45
CA ALA A 46 -18.19 -3.47 15.67
C ALA A 46 -19.70 -3.63 15.92
N GLY A 47 -20.39 -4.50 15.16
CA GLY A 47 -21.80 -4.79 15.32
C GLY A 47 -22.76 -3.74 14.79
N ARG A 48 -22.30 -2.86 13.90
CA ARG A 48 -23.16 -1.84 13.25
C ARG A 48 -23.84 -2.45 12.01
N ASP A 49 -25.09 -2.01 11.78
CA ASP A 49 -25.77 -2.26 10.51
C ASP A 49 -25.22 -1.25 9.46
N VAL A 50 -24.52 -1.77 8.44
CA VAL A 50 -23.76 -0.94 7.49
C VAL A 50 -24.22 -1.19 6.07
N VAL A 51 -24.55 -0.12 5.38
CA VAL A 51 -24.84 -0.13 3.95
C VAL A 51 -23.74 0.58 3.18
N VAL A 52 -23.22 -0.08 2.15
CA VAL A 52 -22.24 0.52 1.21
C VAL A 52 -22.95 0.83 -0.09
N LEU A 53 -22.89 2.09 -0.51
CA LEU A 53 -23.46 2.56 -1.77
C LEU A 53 -22.35 2.96 -2.74
N ASP A 54 -22.44 2.51 -3.98
CA ASP A 54 -21.57 2.94 -5.07
C ASP A 54 -22.38 3.17 -6.35
N SER A 55 -22.01 4.17 -7.11
CA SER A 55 -22.65 4.46 -8.41
C SER A 55 -22.23 3.48 -9.50
N GLN A 56 -21.16 2.73 -9.28
CA GLN A 56 -20.58 1.78 -10.22
C GLN A 56 -20.40 0.40 -9.56
N ALA A 57 -19.71 -0.50 -10.25
CA ALA A 57 -19.31 -1.78 -9.67
C ALA A 57 -18.30 -1.59 -8.53
N ILE A 58 -18.24 -2.54 -7.61
CA ILE A 58 -17.24 -2.53 -6.51
C ILE A 58 -15.83 -2.35 -7.07
N GLY A 59 -15.09 -1.43 -6.49
CA GLY A 59 -13.71 -1.16 -6.88
C GLY A 59 -13.56 -0.48 -8.25
N PHE A 60 -14.61 0.03 -8.86
CA PHE A 60 -14.57 0.64 -10.19
C PHE A 60 -13.53 1.77 -10.31
N GLY A 61 -13.28 2.50 -9.26
CA GLY A 61 -12.33 3.61 -9.21
C GLY A 61 -10.86 3.20 -9.19
N ALA A 62 -10.03 3.96 -8.48
CA ALA A 62 -8.58 3.77 -8.37
C ALA A 62 -8.19 2.43 -7.72
N SER A 63 -9.06 1.83 -6.93
CA SER A 63 -8.79 0.57 -6.22
C SER A 63 -8.50 -0.61 -7.14
N THR A 64 -8.96 -0.57 -8.39
CA THR A 64 -8.64 -1.60 -9.39
C THR A 64 -7.85 -1.05 -10.58
N ARG A 65 -7.40 0.20 -10.51
CA ARG A 65 -6.58 0.88 -11.53
C ARG A 65 -5.21 1.24 -11.01
N ASN A 66 -4.59 0.32 -10.28
CA ASN A 66 -3.26 0.48 -9.71
C ASN A 66 -2.35 -0.71 -10.08
N GLY A 67 -1.07 -0.60 -9.80
CA GLY A 67 -0.09 -1.65 -10.12
C GLY A 67 -0.05 -2.82 -9.13
N GLY A 68 -0.92 -2.86 -8.12
CA GLY A 68 -0.96 -3.94 -7.12
C GLY A 68 0.23 -3.98 -6.16
N MET A 69 1.03 -2.94 -6.13
CA MET A 69 2.18 -2.90 -5.23
C MET A 69 1.75 -2.51 -3.81
N LEU A 70 2.01 -3.41 -2.86
CA LEU A 70 1.83 -3.16 -1.45
C LEU A 70 3.18 -2.80 -0.83
N GLY A 71 3.27 -1.62 -0.23
CA GLY A 71 4.49 -1.13 0.39
C GLY A 71 4.22 -0.22 1.58
N SER A 72 5.25 0.00 2.38
CA SER A 72 5.24 0.99 3.45
C SER A 72 5.76 2.35 2.97
N GLY A 73 5.51 3.38 3.74
CA GLY A 73 6.07 4.72 3.57
C GLY A 73 5.04 5.76 3.11
N HIS A 74 5.37 6.99 3.40
CA HIS A 74 4.61 8.17 2.95
C HIS A 74 5.22 8.77 1.68
N LYS A 75 4.44 9.58 0.97
CA LYS A 75 4.93 10.39 -0.14
C LYS A 75 5.98 11.41 0.33
N VAL A 76 5.82 11.93 1.54
CA VAL A 76 6.76 12.86 2.17
C VAL A 76 7.91 12.06 2.79
N SER A 77 9.15 12.42 2.48
CA SER A 77 10.32 11.79 3.08
C SER A 77 10.40 12.10 4.58
N VAL A 78 11.05 11.21 5.36
CA VAL A 78 11.26 11.48 6.80
C VAL A 78 12.07 12.78 7.01
N ALA A 79 12.98 13.11 6.11
CA ALA A 79 13.74 14.35 6.18
C ALA A 79 12.84 15.58 5.99
N ASP A 80 11.94 15.54 5.02
CA ASP A 80 10.99 16.62 4.79
C ASP A 80 9.96 16.70 5.93
N ALA A 81 9.42 15.56 6.37
CA ALA A 81 8.52 15.51 7.52
C ALA A 81 9.16 16.12 8.77
N LYS A 82 10.44 15.82 9.01
CA LYS A 82 11.20 16.41 10.10
C LYS A 82 11.33 17.93 9.98
N LYS A 83 11.52 18.42 8.77
CA LYS A 83 11.60 19.86 8.49
C LYS A 83 10.27 20.58 8.74
N TYR A 84 9.15 19.96 8.38
CA TYR A 84 7.83 20.58 8.48
C TYR A 84 7.16 20.40 9.85
N TYR A 85 7.39 19.25 10.51
CA TYR A 85 6.62 18.85 11.70
C TYR A 85 7.49 18.56 12.92
N GLY A 86 8.82 18.64 12.79
CA GLY A 86 9.76 18.26 13.85
C GLY A 86 10.08 16.76 13.90
N SER A 87 11.08 16.41 14.71
CA SER A 87 11.65 15.06 14.74
C SER A 87 10.67 14.01 15.24
N ASP A 88 9.90 14.33 16.28
CA ASP A 88 9.02 13.37 16.96
C ASP A 88 7.83 12.98 16.07
N ILE A 89 7.18 13.97 15.45
CA ILE A 89 6.08 13.71 14.51
C ILE A 89 6.60 12.96 13.27
N ALA A 90 7.77 13.32 12.75
CA ALA A 90 8.36 12.63 11.61
C ALA A 90 8.66 11.14 11.92
N ALA A 91 9.12 10.84 13.13
CA ALA A 91 9.34 9.47 13.57
C ALA A 91 8.01 8.70 13.70
N GLN A 92 7.00 9.30 14.33
CA GLN A 92 5.67 8.70 14.45
C GLN A 92 5.04 8.40 13.09
N LEU A 93 5.10 9.34 12.15
CA LEU A 93 4.62 9.13 10.78
C LEU A 93 5.35 7.98 10.07
N HIS A 94 6.65 7.85 10.30
CA HIS A 94 7.42 6.74 9.74
C HIS A 94 6.99 5.39 10.31
N CYS A 95 6.87 5.28 11.62
CA CYS A 95 6.42 4.06 12.30
C CYS A 95 4.99 3.69 11.89
N GLU A 96 4.08 4.65 11.81
CA GLU A 96 2.70 4.44 11.36
C GLU A 96 2.64 3.92 9.92
N ALA A 97 3.46 4.49 9.04
CA ALA A 97 3.53 4.04 7.65
C ALA A 97 4.04 2.59 7.52
N ASN A 98 4.98 2.18 8.35
CA ASN A 98 5.44 0.79 8.39
C ASN A 98 4.36 -0.14 8.98
N GLY A 99 3.74 0.27 10.08
CA GLY A 99 2.62 -0.46 10.70
C GLY A 99 1.43 -0.67 9.75
N SER A 100 1.16 0.28 8.85
CA SER A 100 0.09 0.14 7.85
C SER A 100 0.30 -1.02 6.89
N LEU A 101 1.55 -1.35 6.55
CA LEU A 101 1.88 -2.51 5.71
C LEU A 101 1.57 -3.81 6.44
N ASP A 102 1.96 -3.92 7.70
CA ASP A 102 1.73 -5.12 8.51
C ASP A 102 0.25 -5.29 8.82
N PHE A 103 -0.47 -4.20 9.10
CA PHE A 103 -1.92 -4.20 9.22
C PHE A 103 -2.59 -4.76 7.97
N THR A 104 -2.19 -4.31 6.78
CA THR A 104 -2.79 -4.77 5.52
C THR A 104 -2.50 -6.25 5.27
N LYS A 105 -1.29 -6.72 5.56
CA LYS A 105 -0.94 -8.14 5.47
C LYS A 105 -1.78 -8.99 6.43
N SER A 106 -1.93 -8.57 7.68
CA SER A 106 -2.75 -9.25 8.67
C SER A 106 -4.22 -9.31 8.22
N LEU A 107 -4.77 -8.22 7.74
CA LEU A 107 -6.15 -8.17 7.21
C LEU A 107 -6.35 -9.18 6.07
N ILE A 108 -5.41 -9.28 5.13
CA ILE A 108 -5.46 -10.26 4.03
C ILE A 108 -5.46 -11.68 4.58
N ILE A 109 -4.61 -11.98 5.55
CA ILE A 109 -4.47 -13.31 6.15
C ILE A 109 -5.70 -13.66 6.98
N ASP A 110 -6.13 -12.80 7.87
CA ASP A 110 -7.22 -13.01 8.82
C ASP A 110 -8.55 -13.22 8.11
N HIS A 111 -8.77 -12.46 7.05
CA HIS A 111 -9.97 -12.57 6.20
C HIS A 111 -9.82 -13.56 5.05
N LYS A 112 -8.67 -14.25 4.94
CA LYS A 112 -8.39 -15.24 3.88
C LYS A 112 -8.65 -14.68 2.48
N ILE A 113 -8.24 -13.44 2.25
CA ILE A 113 -8.46 -12.76 0.97
C ILE A 113 -7.53 -13.39 -0.09
N ASN A 114 -8.13 -14.02 -1.08
CA ASN A 114 -7.39 -14.60 -2.20
C ASN A 114 -7.01 -13.48 -3.21
N CYS A 115 -5.83 -12.90 -3.05
CA CYS A 115 -5.33 -11.80 -3.85
C CYS A 115 -3.90 -12.03 -4.40
N ASP A 116 -3.45 -13.30 -4.42
CA ASP A 116 -2.10 -13.68 -4.88
C ASP A 116 -0.98 -12.86 -4.20
N LEU A 117 -1.12 -12.58 -2.90
CA LEU A 117 -0.14 -11.81 -2.15
C LEU A 117 1.23 -12.49 -2.16
N GLN A 118 2.23 -11.79 -2.68
CA GLN A 118 3.63 -12.23 -2.69
C GLN A 118 4.50 -11.28 -1.88
N ALA A 119 5.14 -11.78 -0.84
CA ALA A 119 6.07 -11.02 0.00
C ALA A 119 7.48 -11.00 -0.62
N SER A 120 7.61 -10.57 -1.88
CA SER A 120 8.85 -10.58 -2.65
C SER A 120 9.89 -9.55 -2.19
N GLY A 121 9.48 -8.60 -1.34
CA GLY A 121 10.30 -7.46 -0.96
C GLY A 121 10.35 -6.39 -2.06
N ARG A 122 11.25 -5.42 -1.89
CA ARG A 122 11.44 -4.32 -2.84
C ARG A 122 12.92 -4.04 -3.04
N LEU A 123 13.37 -4.10 -4.30
CA LEU A 123 14.68 -3.59 -4.68
C LEU A 123 14.54 -2.13 -5.10
N ARG A 124 15.33 -1.25 -4.50
CA ARG A 124 15.47 0.15 -4.89
C ARG A 124 16.88 0.36 -5.42
N THR A 125 17.00 0.82 -6.65
CA THR A 125 18.26 1.00 -7.35
C THR A 125 18.74 2.44 -7.33
N ALA A 126 20.03 2.66 -7.35
CA ALA A 126 20.68 3.96 -7.53
C ALA A 126 21.18 4.09 -8.97
N TRP A 127 21.08 5.27 -9.57
CA TRP A 127 21.58 5.54 -10.91
C TRP A 127 23.03 6.00 -10.93
N THR A 128 23.48 6.61 -9.83
CA THR A 128 24.83 7.17 -9.69
C THR A 128 25.45 6.74 -8.36
N PRO A 129 26.79 6.77 -8.23
CA PRO A 129 27.46 6.57 -6.95
C PRO A 129 27.01 7.57 -5.86
N GLN A 130 26.63 8.77 -6.26
CA GLN A 130 26.10 9.79 -5.36
C GLN A 130 24.73 9.38 -4.81
N ASP A 131 23.84 8.87 -5.67
CA ASP A 131 22.53 8.35 -5.25
C ASP A 131 22.68 7.16 -4.30
N TYR A 132 23.61 6.25 -4.59
CA TYR A 132 23.92 5.12 -3.72
C TYR A 132 24.35 5.59 -2.32
N SER A 133 25.26 6.57 -2.28
CA SER A 133 25.74 7.14 -1.02
C SER A 133 24.62 7.83 -0.23
N ALA A 134 23.77 8.59 -0.92
CA ALA A 134 22.60 9.24 -0.32
C ALA A 134 21.59 8.22 0.23
N MET A 135 21.33 7.13 -0.51
CA MET A 135 20.47 6.04 -0.06
C MET A 135 21.06 5.34 1.17
N ALA A 136 22.37 5.10 1.20
CA ALA A 136 23.04 4.49 2.35
C ALA A 136 22.95 5.39 3.59
N GLN A 137 23.10 6.70 3.43
CA GLN A 137 22.92 7.65 4.53
C GLN A 137 21.47 7.68 5.04
N ALA A 138 20.51 7.75 4.13
CA ALA A 138 19.09 7.72 4.47
C ALA A 138 18.72 6.42 5.22
N ASN A 139 19.18 5.27 4.72
CA ASN A 139 18.95 3.98 5.37
C ASN A 139 19.51 3.96 6.81
N ARG A 140 20.74 4.42 7.02
CA ARG A 140 21.33 4.52 8.39
C ARG A 140 20.53 5.43 9.31
N SER A 141 19.95 6.52 8.77
CA SER A 141 19.13 7.44 9.56
C SER A 141 17.78 6.83 9.94
N LEU A 142 17.14 6.11 9.03
CA LEU A 142 15.87 5.42 9.27
C LEU A 142 16.03 4.27 10.27
N GLN A 143 17.10 3.50 10.19
CA GLN A 143 17.41 2.41 11.13
C GLN A 143 17.55 2.87 12.60
N LYS A 144 17.83 4.16 12.82
CA LYS A 144 17.86 4.76 14.17
C LYS A 144 16.47 5.07 14.71
N ILE A 145 15.49 5.26 13.84
CA ILE A 145 14.10 5.54 14.22
C ILE A 145 13.40 4.22 14.52
N GLU A 146 13.50 3.30 13.58
CA GLU A 146 12.86 1.99 13.67
C GLU A 146 13.74 0.96 12.93
N PRO A 147 14.26 -0.05 13.60
CA PRO A 147 14.98 -1.13 12.95
C PRO A 147 14.07 -1.86 11.95
N PHE A 148 14.50 -2.00 10.72
CA PHE A 148 13.75 -2.70 9.68
C PHE A 148 14.68 -3.52 8.76
N ALA A 149 14.13 -4.50 8.06
CA ALA A 149 14.88 -5.47 7.28
C ALA A 149 15.37 -4.91 5.91
N ALA A 150 15.90 -3.69 5.89
CA ALA A 150 16.50 -3.10 4.70
C ALA A 150 18.03 -3.18 4.78
N ARG A 151 18.65 -3.64 3.69
CA ARG A 151 20.10 -3.73 3.57
C ARG A 151 20.60 -3.02 2.32
N MET A 152 21.80 -2.46 2.39
CA MET A 152 22.51 -1.98 1.21
C MET A 152 23.16 -3.15 0.48
N ILE A 153 22.96 -3.20 -0.83
CA ILE A 153 23.63 -4.15 -1.72
C ILE A 153 24.81 -3.41 -2.36
N LYS A 154 25.98 -4.00 -2.32
CA LYS A 154 27.16 -3.39 -2.95
C LYS A 154 27.01 -3.42 -4.49
N PRO A 155 27.52 -2.42 -5.21
CA PRO A 155 27.42 -2.36 -6.67
C PRO A 155 27.91 -3.63 -7.39
N ASN A 156 28.99 -4.25 -6.91
CA ASN A 156 29.53 -5.48 -7.49
C ASN A 156 28.68 -6.74 -7.24
N ALA A 157 27.73 -6.68 -6.33
CA ALA A 157 26.79 -7.78 -6.04
C ALA A 157 25.39 -7.52 -6.66
N MET A 158 25.23 -6.42 -7.39
CA MET A 158 23.93 -6.01 -7.93
C MET A 158 23.37 -6.99 -8.97
N THR A 159 24.26 -7.62 -9.76
CA THR A 159 23.89 -8.62 -10.76
C THR A 159 23.27 -9.90 -10.19
N GLU A 160 23.47 -10.18 -8.89
CA GLU A 160 22.80 -11.29 -8.18
C GLU A 160 21.30 -11.01 -7.94
N HIS A 161 20.90 -9.74 -8.02
CA HIS A 161 19.54 -9.29 -7.72
C HIS A 161 18.78 -8.77 -8.94
N ILE A 162 19.50 -8.24 -9.92
CA ILE A 162 18.91 -7.73 -11.16
C ILE A 162 19.89 -7.95 -12.32
N ASN A 163 19.41 -8.51 -13.41
CA ASN A 163 20.24 -8.82 -14.57
C ASN A 163 20.50 -7.58 -15.45
N THR A 164 21.20 -6.59 -14.87
CA THR A 164 21.64 -5.41 -15.60
C THR A 164 22.82 -4.73 -14.89
N PRO A 165 23.81 -4.20 -15.62
CA PRO A 165 24.92 -3.44 -15.05
C PRO A 165 24.62 -1.94 -14.87
N LEU A 166 23.40 -1.49 -15.12
CA LEU A 166 23.06 -0.05 -15.20
C LEU A 166 22.93 0.63 -13.84
N TYR A 167 22.89 -0.12 -12.73
CA TYR A 167 22.60 0.42 -11.40
C TYR A 167 23.74 0.19 -10.41
N PHE A 168 23.79 1.04 -9.41
CA PHE A 168 24.68 0.99 -8.27
C PHE A 168 23.97 0.48 -7.02
#